data_5938d1b0bb5859f560438627d31df554
#
_entry.id   5938d1b0bb5859f560438627d31df554
#
_cell.length_a   1.000
_cell.length_b   1.000
_cell.length_c   1.000
_cell.angle_alpha   90.00
_cell.angle_beta   90.00
_cell.angle_gamma   90.00
#
_symmetry.space_group_name_H-M   'P 1'
#
loop_
_entity.id
_entity.type
_entity.pdbx_description
1 polymer ?
#
loop_
_entity_poly.entity_id
_entity_poly.type
_entity_poly.pdbx_seq_one_letter_code
_entity_poly.pdbx_strand_id
1 'polypeptide(L)' 'MDETQQFDWYLLRETDKARCFSESVHGSDSFWVPRSLITDYLKYPPKNPGELPLCMVEVPEWFAEKEGLI' A
#
# COMPACT_ATOMS: atom_id res chain seq x y z
N MET A 1 -11.45 19.78 -3.17
CA MET A 1 -10.98 18.65 -3.97
C MET A 1 -9.91 17.91 -3.20
N ASP A 2 -10.03 16.61 -3.12
CA ASP A 2 -9.08 15.83 -2.34
C ASP A 2 -7.84 15.55 -3.15
N GLU A 3 -6.69 15.89 -2.59
CA GLU A 3 -5.42 15.53 -3.21
C GLU A 3 -5.07 14.10 -2.86
N THR A 4 -4.38 13.44 -3.76
CA THR A 4 -3.93 12.08 -3.56
C THR A 4 -2.42 11.98 -3.70
N GLN A 5 -1.86 10.92 -3.11
CA GLN A 5 -0.44 10.62 -3.19
C GLN A 5 -0.27 9.20 -3.68
N GLN A 6 0.73 8.95 -4.52
CA GLN A 6 1.06 7.62 -5.00
C GLN A 6 2.28 7.10 -4.27
N PHE A 7 2.23 5.83 -3.91
CA PHE A 7 3.31 5.16 -3.19
C PHE A 7 3.61 3.82 -3.84
N ASP A 8 4.83 3.36 -3.66
CA ASP A 8 5.23 2.01 -4.03
C ASP A 8 5.43 1.24 -2.74
N TRP A 9 4.51 0.32 -2.45
CA TRP A 9 4.53 -0.47 -1.22
C TRP A 9 4.48 -1.96 -1.54
N TYR A 10 5.04 -2.76 -0.64
CA TYR A 10 4.96 -4.21 -0.75
C TYR A 10 3.70 -4.70 -0.07
N LEU A 11 2.99 -5.63 -0.72
CA LEU A 11 1.75 -6.19 -0.19
C LEU A 11 2.05 -7.44 0.64
N LEU A 12 1.64 -7.43 1.91
CA LEU A 12 1.82 -8.56 2.81
C LEU A 12 0.60 -9.48 2.81
N ARG A 13 -0.57 -8.89 2.96
CA ARG A 13 -1.83 -9.64 2.99
C ARG A 13 -2.99 -8.72 2.68
N GLU A 14 -4.12 -9.31 2.36
CA GLU A 14 -5.33 -8.53 2.09
C GLU A 14 -6.55 -9.25 2.65
N THR A 15 -7.56 -8.45 2.96
CA THR A 15 -8.87 -8.93 3.36
C THR A 15 -9.89 -8.29 2.43
N ASP A 16 -11.18 -8.61 2.64
CA ASP A 16 -12.24 -8.01 1.84
C ASP A 16 -12.31 -6.48 1.98
N LYS A 17 -11.84 -5.95 3.10
CA LYS A 17 -12.00 -4.52 3.41
C LYS A 17 -10.71 -3.74 3.44
N ALA A 18 -9.56 -4.40 3.52
CA ALA A 18 -8.29 -3.71 3.69
C ALA A 18 -7.13 -4.48 3.09
N ARG A 19 -6.04 -3.75 2.84
CA ARG A 19 -4.77 -4.34 2.40
C ARG A 19 -3.68 -3.94 3.37
N CYS A 20 -2.80 -4.89 3.69
CA CYS A 20 -1.66 -4.64 4.56
C CYS A 20 -0.41 -4.47 3.71
N PHE A 21 0.24 -3.33 3.86
CA PHE A 21 1.43 -2.98 3.07
C PHE A 21 2.63 -2.73 3.98
N SER A 22 3.81 -2.74 3.38
CA SER A 22 5.05 -2.35 4.03
C SER A 22 5.91 -1.56 3.03
N GLU A 23 6.67 -0.61 3.54
CA GLU A 23 7.67 0.08 2.73
C GLU A 23 8.91 -0.76 2.51
N SER A 24 9.09 -1.78 3.35
CA SER A 24 10.24 -2.69 3.30
C SER A 24 9.91 -3.97 2.55
N VAL A 25 10.85 -4.43 1.72
CA VAL A 25 10.72 -5.71 1.02
C VAL A 25 10.62 -6.87 1.99
N HIS A 26 11.08 -6.69 3.22
CA HIS A 26 11.02 -7.73 4.26
C HIS A 26 9.74 -7.69 5.08
N GLY A 27 8.85 -6.75 4.80
CA GLY A 27 7.58 -6.67 5.50
C GLY A 27 7.62 -6.04 6.88
N SER A 28 8.70 -5.32 7.20
CA SER A 28 8.80 -4.59 8.47
C SER A 28 7.91 -3.35 8.45
N ASP A 29 7.48 -2.91 9.63
CA ASP A 29 6.70 -1.67 9.76
C ASP A 29 5.46 -1.67 8.88
N SER A 30 4.71 -2.77 8.93
CA SER A 30 3.51 -2.91 8.13
C SER A 30 2.36 -2.05 8.66
N PHE A 31 1.45 -1.70 7.76
CA PHE A 31 0.28 -0.89 8.10
C PHE A 31 -0.90 -1.32 7.23
N TRP A 32 -2.10 -1.09 7.74
CA TRP A 32 -3.32 -1.45 7.02
C TRP A 32 -3.93 -0.22 6.36
N VAL A 33 -4.37 -0.41 5.11
CA VAL A 33 -5.05 0.64 4.35
C VAL A 33 -6.43 0.12 3.96
N PRO A 34 -7.51 0.82 4.37
CA PRO A 34 -8.85 0.42 3.94
C PRO A 34 -8.96 0.51 2.42
N ARG A 35 -9.56 -0.51 1.81
CA ARG A 35 -9.74 -0.52 0.36
C ARG A 35 -10.53 0.69 -0.14
N SER A 36 -11.47 1.17 0.67
CA SER A 36 -12.28 2.32 0.30
C SER A 36 -11.48 3.61 0.14
N LEU A 37 -10.28 3.67 0.71
CA LEU A 37 -9.39 4.83 0.59
C LEU A 37 -8.40 4.70 -0.57
N ILE A 38 -8.27 3.50 -1.14
CA ILE A 38 -7.38 3.29 -2.27
C ILE A 38 -8.10 3.75 -3.53
N THR A 39 -7.62 4.85 -4.13
CA THR A 39 -8.24 5.44 -5.32
C THR A 39 -7.67 4.87 -6.60
N ASP A 40 -6.46 4.32 -6.56
CA ASP A 40 -5.87 3.62 -7.70
C ASP A 40 -4.90 2.56 -7.16
N TYR A 41 -4.76 1.47 -7.90
CA TYR A 41 -4.01 0.32 -7.42
C TYR A 41 -3.50 -0.51 -8.59
N LEU A 42 -2.23 -0.85 -8.57
CA LEU A 42 -1.64 -1.73 -9.57
C LEU A 42 -0.63 -2.65 -8.88
N LYS A 43 -0.83 -3.95 -9.03
CA LYS A 43 0.02 -4.95 -8.40
C LYS A 43 0.98 -5.54 -9.43
N TYR A 44 2.27 -5.49 -9.13
CA TYR A 44 3.29 -6.09 -9.97
C TYR A 44 3.70 -7.43 -9.38
N PRO A 45 3.71 -8.53 -10.17
CA PRO A 45 4.13 -9.82 -9.63
C PRO A 45 5.62 -9.78 -9.25
N PRO A 46 6.01 -10.51 -8.20
CA PRO A 46 7.41 -10.57 -7.81
C PRO A 46 8.25 -11.29 -8.87
N LYS A 47 9.51 -10.87 -8.99
CA LYS A 47 10.41 -11.48 -9.97
C LYS A 47 10.93 -12.83 -9.52
N ASN A 48 11.04 -13.04 -8.20
CA ASN A 48 11.58 -14.27 -7.65
C ASN A 48 10.58 -14.89 -6.67
N PRO A 49 10.57 -16.25 -6.56
CA PRO A 49 9.72 -16.91 -5.57
C PRO A 49 10.06 -16.45 -4.16
N GLY A 50 9.03 -16.27 -3.34
CA GLY A 50 9.20 -15.85 -1.95
C GLY A 50 9.29 -14.36 -1.71
N GLU A 51 9.37 -13.56 -2.77
CA GLU A 51 9.36 -12.11 -2.63
C GLU A 51 7.92 -11.59 -2.55
N LEU A 52 7.74 -10.48 -1.81
CA LEU A 52 6.46 -9.82 -1.74
C LEU A 52 6.18 -9.05 -3.03
N PRO A 53 4.95 -9.02 -3.51
CA PRO A 53 4.62 -8.21 -4.69
C PRO A 53 4.71 -6.73 -4.36
N LEU A 54 5.25 -5.96 -5.31
CA LEU A 54 5.29 -4.50 -5.21
C LEU A 54 4.03 -3.95 -5.84
N CYS A 55 3.43 -2.96 -5.18
CA CYS A 55 2.19 -2.35 -5.67
C CYS A 55 2.33 -0.85 -5.77
N MET A 56 1.77 -0.29 -6.83
CA MET A 56 1.54 1.15 -6.88
C MET A 56 0.18 1.39 -6.23
N VAL A 57 0.14 2.25 -5.22
CA VAL A 57 -1.06 2.50 -4.44
C VAL A 57 -1.28 4.01 -4.34
N GLU A 58 -2.50 4.44 -4.66
CA GLU A 58 -2.86 5.85 -4.53
C GLU A 58 -3.90 6.00 -3.42
N VAL A 59 -3.63 6.90 -2.49
CA VAL A 59 -4.51 7.17 -1.36
C VAL A 59 -4.66 8.67 -1.17
N PRO A 60 -5.72 9.11 -0.46
CA PRO A 60 -5.85 10.54 -0.14
C PRO A 60 -4.66 11.04 0.69
N GLU A 61 -4.22 12.25 0.41
CA GLU A 61 -3.09 12.85 1.11
C GLU A 61 -3.34 12.93 2.62
N TRP A 62 -4.57 13.26 3.04
CA TRP A 62 -4.88 13.35 4.46
C TRP A 62 -4.66 12.02 5.20
N PHE A 63 -4.93 10.91 4.52
CA PHE A 63 -4.71 9.59 5.11
C PHE A 63 -3.21 9.33 5.26
N ALA A 64 -2.43 9.66 4.23
CA ALA A 64 -0.98 9.48 4.28
C ALA A 64 -0.35 10.32 5.38
N GLU A 65 -0.82 11.55 5.58
CA GLU A 65 -0.33 12.41 6.65
C GLU A 65 -0.71 11.85 8.03
N LYS A 66 -1.95 11.41 8.17
CA LYS A 66 -2.44 10.87 9.44
C LYS A 66 -1.66 9.65 9.88
N GLU A 67 -1.27 8.80 8.93
CA GLU A 67 -0.55 7.56 9.22
C GLU A 67 0.97 7.75 9.24
N GLY A 68 1.44 8.96 9.01
CA GLY A 68 2.86 9.24 9.03
C GLY A 68 3.62 8.71 7.84
N LEU A 69 2.94 8.57 6.69
CA LEU A 69 3.54 8.02 5.48
C LEU A 69 4.21 9.11 4.64
N ILE A 70 3.93 10.36 4.94
CA ILE A 70 4.59 11.52 4.34
C ILE A 70 4.90 12.56 5.38
#